data_1f5cf722e2262b054d9d238323c516fb
#
_entry.id   1f5cf722e2262b054d9d238323c516fb
#
_cell.length_a   1.000
_cell.length_b   1.000
_cell.length_c   1.000
_cell.angle_alpha   90.00
_cell.angle_beta   90.00
_cell.angle_gamma   90.00
#
_symmetry.space_group_name_H-M   'P 1'
#
loop_
_entity.id
_entity.type
_entity.pdbx_description
1 polymer ?
#
loop_
_entity_poly.entity_id
_entity_poly.type
_entity_poly.pdbx_seq_one_letter_code
_entity_poly.pdbx_strand_id
1 'polypeptide(L)'
;LPISLYELVDAQGRKEYDGRKLIAGIVDRGSYNEYKSDYGQSLITAYVKIGGHAVGIVANQRKRTQTAKGEVQIGGVIYADSADKAARFVMDCNHTGLPLIFLQDVTGFMVGRDSEQEGIIRSGAKLVNALSNAVVPKITVVVGGSFGAGNYALCGKAYDPRLIYAWPSAQIAV
;
A
#
# COMPACT_ATOMS: atom_id res chain seq x y z
N LEU A 1 -5.35 24.76 6.42
CA LEU A 1 -6.53 23.97 6.79
C LEU A 1 -6.22 22.52 6.46
N PRO A 2 -6.43 21.56 7.36
CA PRO A 2 -6.31 20.15 6.99
C PRO A 2 -7.34 19.87 5.90
N ILE A 3 -6.88 19.31 4.78
CA ILE A 3 -7.77 18.79 3.74
C ILE A 3 -8.58 17.68 4.43
N SER A 4 -9.91 17.76 4.34
CA SER A 4 -10.75 16.67 4.82
C SER A 4 -10.35 15.39 4.09
N LEU A 5 -10.01 14.33 4.80
CA LEU A 5 -9.64 13.05 4.19
C LEU A 5 -10.78 12.50 3.32
N TYR A 6 -12.03 12.85 3.65
CA TYR A 6 -13.20 12.50 2.86
C TYR A 6 -13.29 13.22 1.50
N GLU A 7 -12.67 14.41 1.38
CA GLU A 7 -12.58 15.12 0.10
C GLU A 7 -11.49 14.57 -0.81
N LEU A 8 -10.51 13.91 -0.21
CA LEU A 8 -9.38 13.34 -0.94
C LEU A 8 -9.77 12.04 -1.65
N VAL A 9 -10.49 11.17 -0.96
CA VAL A 9 -10.90 9.86 -1.49
C VAL A 9 -12.35 9.95 -1.94
N ASP A 10 -12.54 9.88 -3.27
CA ASP A 10 -13.87 9.90 -3.86
C ASP A 10 -14.67 8.65 -3.48
N ALA A 11 -15.91 8.85 -3.02
CA ALA A 11 -16.84 7.78 -2.65
C ALA A 11 -17.12 6.78 -3.80
N GLN A 12 -16.91 7.20 -5.04
CA GLN A 12 -17.08 6.36 -6.23
C GLN A 12 -15.78 5.73 -6.75
N GLY A 13 -14.64 6.03 -6.11
CA GLY A 13 -13.32 5.49 -6.46
C GLY A 13 -12.80 5.89 -7.85
N ARG A 14 -13.41 6.90 -8.48
CA ARG A 14 -13.08 7.31 -9.85
C ARG A 14 -11.98 8.38 -9.93
N LYS A 15 -11.75 9.09 -8.84
CA LYS A 15 -10.81 10.21 -8.81
C LYS A 15 -9.41 9.71 -8.46
N GLU A 16 -8.45 10.05 -9.30
CA GLU A 16 -7.04 9.87 -8.97
C GLU A 16 -6.64 10.84 -7.85
N TYR A 17 -5.91 10.35 -6.84
CA TYR A 17 -5.34 11.19 -5.79
C TYR A 17 -3.92 10.72 -5.44
N ASP A 18 -3.13 11.63 -4.88
CA ASP A 18 -1.81 11.26 -4.35
C ASP A 18 -1.95 10.66 -2.96
N GLY A 19 -1.63 9.36 -2.84
CA GLY A 19 -1.67 8.63 -1.56
C GLY A 19 -0.81 9.23 -0.47
N ARG A 20 0.23 10.01 -0.83
CA ARG A 20 1.04 10.76 0.14
C ARG A 20 0.23 11.81 0.90
N LYS A 21 -0.79 12.39 0.26
CA LYS A 21 -1.70 13.35 0.92
C LYS A 21 -2.58 12.67 1.96
N LEU A 22 -3.00 11.43 1.68
CA LEU A 22 -3.73 10.60 2.64
C LEU A 22 -2.86 10.32 3.86
N ILE A 23 -1.62 9.87 3.65
CA ILE A 23 -0.68 9.59 4.73
C ILE A 23 -0.41 10.87 5.54
N ALA A 24 -0.15 12.00 4.88
CA ALA A 24 0.11 13.27 5.55
C ALA A 24 -1.04 13.75 6.45
N GLY A 25 -2.28 13.32 6.18
CA GLY A 25 -3.45 13.64 6.98
C GLY A 25 -3.58 12.83 8.28
N ILE A 26 -2.83 11.74 8.44
CA ILE A 26 -2.93 10.81 9.58
C ILE A 26 -1.64 10.70 10.40
N VAL A 27 -0.50 11.17 9.90
CA VAL A 27 0.80 11.04 10.57
C VAL A 27 1.18 12.33 11.32
N ASP A 28 2.06 12.19 12.29
CA ASP A 28 2.60 13.32 13.03
C ASP A 28 3.42 14.22 12.11
N ARG A 29 3.26 15.52 12.26
CA ARG A 29 3.92 16.51 11.40
C ARG A 29 5.45 16.33 11.44
N GLY A 30 6.06 16.26 10.26
CA GLY A 30 7.51 16.13 10.09
C GLY A 30 8.07 14.73 10.35
N SER A 31 7.20 13.72 10.59
CA SER A 31 7.64 12.34 10.81
C SER A 31 7.76 11.49 9.54
N TYR A 32 7.27 11.97 8.41
CA TYR A 32 7.23 11.21 7.16
C TYR A 32 8.60 11.01 6.55
N ASN A 33 9.02 9.76 6.38
CA ASN A 33 10.25 9.34 5.72
C ASN A 33 9.93 8.20 4.74
N GLU A 34 9.85 8.52 3.44
CA GLU A 34 9.49 7.56 2.41
C GLU A 34 10.68 6.65 2.06
N TYR A 35 10.43 5.35 2.06
CA TYR A 35 11.39 4.33 1.66
C TYR A 35 11.33 4.12 0.15
N LYS A 36 12.46 4.32 -0.55
CA LYS A 36 12.60 4.15 -2.01
C LYS A 36 11.52 4.89 -2.81
N SER A 37 11.40 6.21 -2.60
CA SER A 37 10.41 7.08 -3.24
C SER A 37 10.38 6.99 -4.77
N ASP A 38 11.55 6.74 -5.40
CA ASP A 38 11.71 6.75 -6.86
C ASP A 38 11.61 5.36 -7.51
N TYR A 39 11.36 4.31 -6.70
CA TYR A 39 11.23 2.94 -7.16
C TYR A 39 9.88 2.36 -6.75
N GLY A 40 9.23 1.59 -7.66
CA GLY A 40 7.96 0.92 -7.38
C GLY A 40 6.89 1.87 -6.90
N GLN A 41 6.72 2.99 -7.57
CA GLN A 41 5.94 4.14 -7.10
C GLN A 41 4.43 3.88 -6.99
N SER A 42 3.92 2.78 -7.55
CA SER A 42 2.50 2.40 -7.41
C SER A 42 2.12 1.96 -5.99
N LEU A 43 3.11 1.64 -5.15
CA LEU A 43 2.96 1.50 -3.71
C LEU A 43 3.85 2.53 -2.99
N ILE A 44 3.32 3.13 -1.94
CA ILE A 44 4.03 4.04 -1.04
C ILE A 44 4.42 3.25 0.20
N THR A 45 5.69 3.32 0.59
CA THR A 45 6.20 2.71 1.81
C THR A 45 6.93 3.79 2.60
N ALA A 46 6.59 3.98 3.87
CA ALA A 46 7.16 5.05 4.66
C ALA A 46 7.30 4.68 6.15
N TYR A 47 8.37 5.17 6.77
CA TYR A 47 8.51 5.21 8.22
C TYR A 47 7.91 6.51 8.72
N VAL A 48 7.01 6.42 9.69
CA VAL A 48 6.27 7.59 10.21
C VAL A 48 6.05 7.47 11.72
N LYS A 49 5.50 8.55 12.30
CA LYS A 49 4.94 8.49 13.66
C LYS A 49 3.45 8.83 13.62
N ILE A 50 2.68 8.15 14.45
CA ILE A 50 1.27 8.43 14.69
C ILE A 50 1.05 8.51 16.20
N GLY A 51 0.70 9.69 16.69
CA GLY A 51 0.56 9.93 18.14
C GLY A 51 1.88 9.65 18.90
N GLY A 52 3.03 9.95 18.32
CA GLY A 52 4.35 9.68 18.88
C GLY A 52 4.87 8.26 18.67
N HIS A 53 4.05 7.31 18.24
CA HIS A 53 4.44 5.91 18.02
C HIS A 53 5.01 5.71 16.61
N ALA A 54 6.21 5.12 16.53
CA ALA A 54 6.82 4.78 15.25
C ALA A 54 6.11 3.59 14.60
N VAL A 55 5.77 3.71 13.31
CA VAL A 55 5.11 2.67 12.53
C VAL A 55 5.59 2.69 11.08
N GLY A 56 5.50 1.54 10.40
CA GLY A 56 5.64 1.46 8.96
C GLY A 56 4.28 1.57 8.27
N ILE A 57 4.19 2.35 7.20
CA ILE A 57 2.99 2.42 6.36
C ILE A 57 3.27 1.82 4.99
N VAL A 58 2.35 0.98 4.51
CA VAL A 58 2.25 0.53 3.12
C VAL A 58 0.91 1.00 2.57
N ALA A 59 0.91 1.80 1.52
CA ALA A 59 -0.30 2.38 0.94
C ALA A 59 -0.30 2.31 -0.58
N ASN A 60 -1.48 2.24 -1.19
CA ASN A 60 -1.59 2.39 -2.63
C ASN A 60 -1.39 3.85 -3.05
N GLN A 61 -0.65 4.03 -4.15
CA GLN A 61 -0.67 5.28 -4.90
C GLN A 61 -1.84 5.23 -5.89
N ARG A 62 -2.74 6.23 -5.86
CA ARG A 62 -3.91 6.26 -6.75
C ARG A 62 -3.71 7.14 -7.99
N LYS A 63 -2.74 8.03 -7.98
CA LYS A 63 -2.35 8.72 -9.22
C LYS A 63 -1.46 7.83 -10.08
N ARG A 64 -1.44 8.11 -11.38
CA ARG A 64 -0.49 7.49 -12.31
C ARG A 64 0.95 7.83 -11.92
N THR A 65 1.83 6.88 -12.10
CA THR A 65 3.28 7.00 -11.85
C THR A 65 4.06 6.60 -13.09
N GLN A 66 5.37 6.77 -13.06
CA GLN A 66 6.24 6.31 -14.15
C GLN A 66 7.41 5.53 -13.58
N THR A 67 7.81 4.47 -14.29
CA THR A 67 9.05 3.77 -14.00
C THR A 67 10.27 4.62 -14.41
N ALA A 68 11.46 4.23 -13.96
CA ALA A 68 12.70 4.87 -14.40
C ALA A 68 12.92 4.79 -15.93
N LYS A 69 12.24 3.85 -16.62
CA LYS A 69 12.26 3.71 -18.07
C LYS A 69 11.20 4.58 -18.77
N GLY A 70 10.38 5.32 -18.01
CA GLY A 70 9.31 6.16 -18.55
C GLY A 70 7.99 5.44 -18.82
N GLU A 71 7.87 4.17 -18.44
CA GLU A 71 6.63 3.40 -18.59
C GLU A 71 5.58 3.88 -17.59
N VAL A 72 4.35 4.10 -18.06
CA VAL A 72 3.24 4.58 -17.22
C VAL A 72 2.66 3.42 -16.41
N GLN A 73 2.54 3.60 -15.11
CA GLN A 73 1.87 2.70 -14.19
C GLN A 73 0.55 3.30 -13.70
N ILE A 74 -0.51 2.50 -13.70
CA ILE A 74 -1.87 2.91 -13.29
C ILE A 74 -1.97 2.90 -11.77
N GLY A 75 -2.61 3.91 -11.20
CA GLY A 75 -2.85 4.01 -9.76
C GLY A 75 -3.74 2.88 -9.21
N GLY A 76 -3.42 2.40 -8.02
CA GLY A 76 -4.13 1.28 -7.37
C GLY A 76 -3.73 -0.11 -7.85
N VAL A 77 -2.87 -0.22 -8.87
CA VAL A 77 -2.38 -1.49 -9.40
C VAL A 77 -1.01 -1.82 -8.81
N ILE A 78 -0.79 -3.07 -8.45
CA ILE A 78 0.50 -3.56 -7.93
C ILE A 78 1.30 -4.12 -9.10
N TYR A 79 2.51 -3.62 -9.27
CA TYR A 79 3.50 -4.05 -10.28
C TYR A 79 4.63 -4.83 -9.63
N ALA A 80 5.47 -5.48 -10.42
CA ALA A 80 6.58 -6.31 -9.93
C ALA A 80 7.55 -5.51 -9.05
N ASP A 81 7.92 -4.29 -9.48
CA ASP A 81 8.79 -3.38 -8.76
C ASP A 81 8.20 -2.91 -7.42
N SER A 82 6.93 -2.55 -7.40
CA SER A 82 6.24 -2.12 -6.17
C SER A 82 6.01 -3.26 -5.19
N ALA A 83 5.71 -4.47 -5.69
CA ALA A 83 5.62 -5.66 -4.87
C ALA A 83 6.97 -6.03 -4.21
N ASP A 84 8.07 -5.98 -4.96
CA ASP A 84 9.42 -6.21 -4.42
C ASP A 84 9.81 -5.16 -3.38
N LYS A 85 9.48 -3.87 -3.62
CA LYS A 85 9.69 -2.79 -2.65
C LYS A 85 8.94 -3.03 -1.36
N ALA A 86 7.64 -3.32 -1.46
CA ALA A 86 6.79 -3.54 -0.31
C ALA A 86 7.22 -4.79 0.48
N ALA A 87 7.58 -5.89 -0.20
CA ALA A 87 8.09 -7.09 0.44
C ALA A 87 9.32 -6.78 1.30
N ARG A 88 10.30 -6.06 0.73
CA ARG A 88 11.50 -5.67 1.46
C ARG A 88 11.20 -4.76 2.65
N PHE A 89 10.32 -3.79 2.46
CA PHE A 89 9.91 -2.87 3.52
C PHE A 89 9.22 -3.61 4.68
N VAL A 90 8.32 -4.55 4.38
CA VAL A 90 7.66 -5.39 5.40
C VAL A 90 8.69 -6.21 6.17
N MET A 91 9.68 -6.81 5.49
CA MET A 91 10.75 -7.55 6.14
C MET A 91 11.59 -6.66 7.06
N ASP A 92 11.93 -5.44 6.63
CA ASP A 92 12.70 -4.49 7.42
C ASP A 92 11.92 -4.05 8.68
N CYS A 93 10.63 -3.74 8.55
CA CYS A 93 9.76 -3.43 9.68
C CYS A 93 9.63 -4.62 10.65
N ASN A 94 9.47 -5.83 10.12
CA ASN A 94 9.40 -7.03 10.93
C ASN A 94 10.71 -7.31 11.70
N HIS A 95 11.85 -7.11 11.04
CA HIS A 95 13.17 -7.30 11.67
C HIS A 95 13.42 -6.29 12.79
N THR A 96 12.98 -5.04 12.60
CA THR A 96 13.15 -3.96 13.59
C THR A 96 12.05 -3.90 14.65
N GLY A 97 11.06 -4.79 14.59
CA GLY A 97 9.94 -4.81 15.53
C GLY A 97 8.94 -3.66 15.33
N LEU A 98 8.93 -3.04 14.14
CA LEU A 98 8.09 -1.89 13.84
C LEU A 98 6.68 -2.34 13.41
N PRO A 99 5.59 -1.92 14.09
CA PRO A 99 4.23 -2.20 13.66
C PRO A 99 3.93 -1.69 12.25
N LEU A 100 3.03 -2.37 11.54
CA LEU A 100 2.67 -2.05 10.16
C LEU A 100 1.23 -1.59 10.04
N ILE A 101 1.01 -0.56 9.23
CA ILE A 101 -0.32 -0.08 8.83
C ILE A 101 -0.43 -0.18 7.32
N PHE A 102 -1.50 -0.82 6.85
CA PHE A 102 -1.83 -0.97 5.44
C PHE A 102 -3.02 -0.07 5.09
N LEU A 103 -2.85 0.82 4.12
CA LEU A 103 -3.93 1.66 3.60
C LEU A 103 -4.30 1.13 2.22
N GLN A 104 -5.40 0.38 2.15
CA GLN A 104 -5.82 -0.29 0.92
C GLN A 104 -6.73 0.61 0.08
N ASP A 105 -6.33 0.85 -1.14
CA ASP A 105 -7.15 1.32 -2.25
C ASP A 105 -6.64 0.64 -3.53
N VAL A 106 -6.72 -0.69 -3.54
CA VAL A 106 -6.09 -1.58 -4.51
C VAL A 106 -7.10 -2.12 -5.51
N THR A 107 -6.74 -2.05 -6.79
CA THR A 107 -7.52 -2.64 -7.89
C THR A 107 -7.12 -4.11 -8.14
N GLY A 108 -5.85 -4.46 -7.88
CA GLY A 108 -5.31 -5.79 -8.08
C GLY A 108 -3.83 -5.74 -8.46
N PHE A 109 -3.29 -6.89 -8.85
CA PHE A 109 -1.99 -6.97 -9.50
C PHE A 109 -2.10 -6.69 -11.01
N MET A 110 -1.02 -6.17 -11.58
CA MET A 110 -0.94 -6.07 -13.04
C MET A 110 -0.96 -7.46 -13.66
N VAL A 111 -1.69 -7.59 -14.75
CA VAL A 111 -1.87 -8.84 -15.49
C VAL A 111 -1.37 -8.67 -16.93
N GLY A 112 -1.14 -9.76 -17.60
CA GLY A 112 -0.73 -9.81 -19.00
C GLY A 112 0.68 -10.31 -19.19
N ARG A 113 0.98 -10.68 -20.44
CA ARG A 113 2.22 -11.37 -20.82
C ARG A 113 3.48 -10.61 -20.38
N ASP A 114 3.53 -9.31 -20.60
CA ASP A 114 4.71 -8.49 -20.28
C ASP A 114 4.94 -8.46 -18.76
N SER A 115 3.89 -8.28 -17.97
CA SER A 115 3.97 -8.30 -16.51
C SER A 115 4.41 -9.68 -15.97
N GLU A 116 3.94 -10.76 -16.59
CA GLU A 116 4.37 -12.12 -16.23
C GLU A 116 5.84 -12.35 -16.56
N GLN A 117 6.31 -11.87 -17.72
CA GLN A 117 7.72 -11.95 -18.11
C GLN A 117 8.62 -11.09 -17.19
N GLU A 118 8.14 -9.96 -16.70
CA GLU A 118 8.81 -9.15 -15.70
C GLU A 118 8.86 -9.79 -14.31
N GLY A 119 8.08 -10.85 -14.09
CA GLY A 119 8.10 -11.64 -12.87
C GLY A 119 7.12 -11.20 -11.80
N ILE A 120 5.95 -10.65 -12.18
CA ILE A 120 4.90 -10.21 -11.23
C ILE A 120 4.48 -11.33 -10.27
N ILE A 121 4.37 -12.58 -10.74
CA ILE A 121 4.01 -13.74 -9.92
C ILE A 121 5.04 -13.96 -8.82
N ARG A 122 6.33 -13.92 -9.17
CA ARG A 122 7.43 -14.10 -8.21
C ARG A 122 7.50 -12.93 -7.21
N SER A 123 7.36 -11.69 -7.67
CA SER A 123 7.41 -10.50 -6.82
C SER A 123 6.18 -10.43 -5.91
N GLY A 124 5.00 -10.79 -6.43
CA GLY A 124 3.78 -10.92 -5.62
C GLY A 124 3.90 -12.00 -4.55
N ALA A 125 4.46 -13.17 -4.90
CA ALA A 125 4.71 -14.25 -3.94
C ALA A 125 5.69 -13.83 -2.83
N LYS A 126 6.72 -13.03 -3.14
CA LYS A 126 7.63 -12.47 -2.12
C LYS A 126 6.88 -11.57 -1.13
N LEU A 127 6.00 -10.69 -1.63
CA LEU A 127 5.23 -9.80 -0.78
C LEU A 127 4.29 -10.59 0.14
N VAL A 128 3.56 -11.54 -0.41
CA VAL A 128 2.68 -12.45 0.35
C VAL A 128 3.48 -13.23 1.39
N ASN A 129 4.64 -13.77 1.01
CA ASN A 129 5.53 -14.48 1.94
C ASN A 129 6.03 -13.57 3.07
N ALA A 130 6.47 -12.35 2.76
CA ALA A 130 6.90 -11.38 3.77
C ALA A 130 5.78 -11.07 4.77
N LEU A 131 4.55 -10.90 4.30
CA LEU A 131 3.37 -10.64 5.13
C LEU A 131 2.99 -11.81 6.02
N SER A 132 2.98 -13.03 5.46
CA SER A 132 2.61 -14.24 6.20
C SER A 132 3.60 -14.58 7.33
N ASN A 133 4.87 -14.19 7.16
CA ASN A 133 5.92 -14.40 8.16
C ASN A 133 6.13 -13.18 9.09
N ALA A 134 5.46 -12.05 8.85
CA ALA A 134 5.57 -10.88 9.70
C ALA A 134 4.82 -11.08 11.01
N VAL A 135 5.55 -11.04 12.13
CA VAL A 135 5.02 -11.22 13.50
C VAL A 135 4.69 -9.90 14.20
N VAL A 136 5.12 -8.77 13.65
CA VAL A 136 4.77 -7.45 14.18
C VAL A 136 3.26 -7.18 14.09
N PRO A 137 2.71 -6.37 14.99
CA PRO A 137 1.31 -5.95 14.88
C PRO A 137 1.00 -5.32 13.52
N LYS A 138 -0.09 -5.74 12.91
CA LYS A 138 -0.57 -5.25 11.61
C LYS A 138 -1.98 -4.67 11.78
N ILE A 139 -2.22 -3.51 11.19
CA ILE A 139 -3.54 -2.88 11.11
C ILE A 139 -3.82 -2.61 9.63
N THR A 140 -5.02 -2.94 9.18
CA THR A 140 -5.45 -2.69 7.81
C THR A 140 -6.62 -1.72 7.79
N VAL A 141 -6.55 -0.71 6.93
CA VAL A 141 -7.63 0.24 6.68
C VAL A 141 -7.96 0.23 5.20
N VAL A 142 -9.14 -0.24 4.85
CA VAL A 142 -9.65 -0.19 3.49
C VAL A 142 -10.25 1.19 3.28
N VAL A 143 -9.54 2.05 2.54
CA VAL A 143 -9.94 3.44 2.29
C VAL A 143 -10.73 3.59 0.99
N GLY A 144 -10.61 2.64 0.08
CA GLY A 144 -11.30 2.62 -1.21
C GLY A 144 -11.50 1.19 -1.70
N GLY A 145 -10.91 0.82 -2.84
CA GLY A 145 -11.00 -0.53 -3.39
C GLY A 145 -10.13 -1.56 -2.64
N SER A 146 -10.62 -2.79 -2.55
CA SER A 146 -9.85 -3.94 -2.06
C SER A 146 -10.30 -5.18 -2.83
N PHE A 147 -9.63 -5.47 -3.94
CA PHE A 147 -10.08 -6.47 -4.90
C PHE A 147 -9.08 -7.62 -5.07
N GLY A 148 -9.62 -8.83 -5.11
CA GLY A 148 -8.93 -10.07 -5.48
C GLY A 148 -7.61 -10.28 -4.70
N ALA A 149 -6.55 -10.69 -5.41
CA ALA A 149 -5.23 -10.92 -4.84
C ALA A 149 -4.57 -9.66 -4.25
N GLY A 150 -5.02 -8.46 -4.63
CA GLY A 150 -4.56 -7.20 -4.04
C GLY A 150 -4.91 -7.07 -2.55
N ASN A 151 -6.09 -7.59 -2.14
CA ASN A 151 -6.48 -7.67 -0.74
C ASN A 151 -5.46 -8.50 0.06
N TYR A 152 -5.05 -9.65 -0.45
CA TYR A 152 -4.03 -10.50 0.17
C TYR A 152 -2.69 -9.77 0.29
N ALA A 153 -2.22 -9.15 -0.80
CA ALA A 153 -0.93 -8.47 -0.86
C ALA A 153 -0.79 -7.29 0.10
N LEU A 154 -1.90 -6.72 0.56
CA LEU A 154 -1.92 -5.58 1.47
C LEU A 154 -2.57 -5.94 2.82
N CYS A 155 -2.29 -7.13 3.31
CA CYS A 155 -2.68 -7.61 4.63
C CYS A 155 -4.20 -7.66 4.84
N GLY A 156 -4.90 -8.34 3.93
CA GLY A 156 -6.30 -8.70 4.13
C GLY A 156 -6.49 -9.69 5.29
N LYS A 157 -7.73 -10.11 5.52
CA LYS A 157 -8.11 -10.95 6.66
C LYS A 157 -7.29 -12.25 6.79
N ALA A 158 -6.84 -12.81 5.66
CA ALA A 158 -6.04 -14.04 5.64
C ALA A 158 -4.68 -13.94 6.35
N TYR A 159 -4.13 -12.73 6.50
CA TYR A 159 -2.83 -12.50 7.16
C TYR A 159 -2.96 -11.96 8.59
N ASP A 160 -4.13 -12.16 9.17
CA ASP A 160 -4.44 -11.94 10.59
C ASP A 160 -3.98 -10.55 11.10
N PRO A 161 -4.42 -9.45 10.46
CA PRO A 161 -4.22 -8.14 11.05
C PRO A 161 -5.00 -8.05 12.37
N ARG A 162 -4.44 -7.37 13.36
CA ARG A 162 -5.09 -7.20 14.66
C ARG A 162 -6.42 -6.45 14.53
N LEU A 163 -6.48 -5.50 13.62
CA LEU A 163 -7.67 -4.71 13.33
C LEU A 163 -7.80 -4.49 11.85
N ILE A 164 -9.03 -4.58 11.35
CA ILE A 164 -9.39 -4.19 9.98
C ILE A 164 -10.50 -3.17 10.09
N TYR A 165 -10.27 -2.00 9.50
CA TYR A 165 -11.25 -0.94 9.36
C TYR A 165 -11.60 -0.75 7.89
N ALA A 166 -12.80 -0.32 7.62
CA ALA A 166 -13.23 0.08 6.27
C ALA A 166 -13.91 1.45 6.34
N TRP A 167 -13.60 2.31 5.38
CA TRP A 167 -14.33 3.55 5.23
C TRP A 167 -15.73 3.26 4.68
N PRO A 168 -16.71 4.18 4.90
CA PRO A 168 -18.08 3.96 4.42
C PRO A 168 -18.19 3.75 2.90
N SER A 169 -17.23 4.31 2.13
CA SER A 169 -17.14 4.18 0.67
C SER A 169 -16.30 2.99 0.20
N ALA A 170 -15.75 2.17 1.12
CA ALA A 170 -14.90 1.04 0.77
C ALA A 170 -15.68 -0.01 -0.03
N GLN A 171 -15.03 -0.56 -1.05
CA GLN A 171 -15.57 -1.63 -1.90
C GLN A 171 -14.65 -2.84 -1.83
N ILE A 172 -15.20 -3.97 -1.45
CA ILE A 172 -14.45 -5.23 -1.32
C ILE A 172 -15.13 -6.27 -2.21
N ALA A 173 -14.35 -6.88 -3.11
CA ALA A 173 -14.82 -7.99 -3.93
C ALA A 173 -13.66 -8.95 -4.27
N VAL A 174 -14.04 -10.17 -4.64
CA VAL A 174 -13.12 -11.23 -5.10
C VAL A 174 -13.23 -11.37 -6.61
#